data_38b0c800b51593c4130bea1638e34c39
#
_entry.id   38b0c800b51593c4130bea1638e34c39
#
_cell.length_a   1.000
_cell.length_b   1.000
_cell.length_c   1.000
_cell.angle_alpha   90.00
_cell.angle_beta   90.00
_cell.angle_gamma   90.00
#
_symmetry.space_group_name_H-M   'P 1'
#
loop_
_entity.id
_entity.type
_entity.pdbx_description
1 polymer ?
#
loop_
_entity_poly.entity_id
_entity_poly.type
_entity_poly.pdbx_seq_one_letter_code
_entity_poly.pdbx_strand_id
1 'polypeptide(L)'
;MEDISEQKRALRHIVIARRDALPIEERVHKSAEICRQLKQELLDDPFNTSSDASSDTVLTSSLSTSSSSSGILPSTQQSRPSDQHRSFDRAKTVGVYAAMGSEADPAAFAIAAEQAGWRVAYPCMLPSDEVESCGQRMCMRLVAANERQDAPFILRPTRPISINALDRERYPVVSANELDALVVPLVAFDADGMRLGYGGGCYDCFLPALAPTCKIVGIAYEEQRFERVPSDAHDHTLPYIISA
;
A
#
# COMPACT_ATOMS: atom_id res chain seq x y z
N MET A 1 -4.10 -21.31 30.90
CA MET A 1 -3.54 -20.71 29.70
C MET A 1 -3.97 -19.25 29.72
N GLU A 2 -3.05 -18.32 29.65
CA GLU A 2 -3.40 -16.89 29.52
C GLU A 2 -4.16 -16.66 28.21
N ASP A 3 -5.18 -15.81 28.28
CA ASP A 3 -5.95 -15.42 27.11
C ASP A 3 -5.06 -14.70 26.08
N ILE A 4 -5.12 -15.11 24.81
CA ILE A 4 -4.37 -14.49 23.72
C ILE A 4 -4.57 -12.98 23.66
N SER A 5 -5.76 -12.49 23.95
CA SER A 5 -6.08 -11.06 24.01
C SER A 5 -5.27 -10.34 25.10
N GLU A 6 -5.06 -10.99 26.24
CA GLU A 6 -4.26 -10.46 27.33
C GLU A 6 -2.77 -10.44 26.99
N GLN A 7 -2.27 -11.52 26.39
CA GLN A 7 -0.88 -11.58 25.88
C GLN A 7 -0.62 -10.49 24.82
N LYS A 8 -1.52 -10.31 23.86
CA LYS A 8 -1.44 -9.25 22.85
C LYS A 8 -1.44 -7.85 23.50
N ARG A 9 -2.26 -7.64 24.54
CA ARG A 9 -2.32 -6.37 25.27
C ARG A 9 -1.02 -6.10 26.01
N ALA A 10 -0.50 -7.09 26.73
CA ALA A 10 0.75 -6.98 27.47
C ALA A 10 1.93 -6.68 26.53
N LEU A 11 2.01 -7.40 25.40
CA LEU A 11 3.07 -7.19 24.41
C LEU A 11 3.01 -5.78 23.80
N ARG A 12 1.81 -5.26 23.48
CA ARG A 12 1.67 -3.87 23.01
C ARG A 12 2.26 -2.86 23.99
N HIS A 13 1.94 -3.00 25.28
CA HIS A 13 2.48 -2.12 26.31
C HIS A 13 4.00 -2.11 26.36
N ILE A 14 4.60 -3.30 26.34
CA ILE A 14 6.06 -3.46 26.40
C ILE A 14 6.71 -2.80 25.18
N VAL A 15 6.22 -3.11 23.99
CA VAL A 15 6.88 -2.67 22.75
C VAL A 15 6.65 -1.18 22.49
N ILE A 16 5.46 -0.66 22.77
CA ILE A 16 5.19 0.79 22.68
C ILE A 16 6.11 1.54 23.64
N ALA A 17 6.27 1.08 24.87
CA ALA A 17 7.18 1.72 25.82
C ALA A 17 8.65 1.69 25.36
N ARG A 18 9.12 0.59 24.75
CA ARG A 18 10.47 0.51 24.14
C ARG A 18 10.63 1.54 23.01
N ARG A 19 9.65 1.60 22.13
CA ARG A 19 9.64 2.52 20.99
C ARG A 19 9.57 3.98 21.43
N ASP A 20 8.76 4.28 22.46
CA ASP A 20 8.63 5.63 23.02
C ASP A 20 9.92 6.08 23.74
N ALA A 21 10.71 5.14 24.26
CA ALA A 21 12.00 5.42 24.91
C ALA A 21 13.12 5.77 23.91
N LEU A 22 12.94 5.50 22.62
CA LEU A 22 13.92 5.89 21.60
C LEU A 22 13.99 7.41 21.48
N PRO A 23 15.20 7.99 21.47
CA PRO A 23 15.41 9.42 21.22
C PRO A 23 14.79 9.85 19.87
N ILE A 24 14.29 11.08 19.79
CA ILE A 24 13.66 11.59 18.57
C ILE A 24 14.63 11.54 17.39
N GLU A 25 15.90 11.91 17.60
CA GLU A 25 16.91 11.90 16.54
C GLU A 25 17.16 10.48 16.02
N GLU A 26 17.16 9.47 16.90
CA GLU A 26 17.30 8.08 16.51
C GLU A 26 16.09 7.59 15.71
N ARG A 27 14.88 7.92 16.13
CA ARG A 27 13.65 7.60 15.37
C ARG A 27 13.64 8.24 13.99
N VAL A 28 14.08 9.49 13.88
CA VAL A 28 14.21 10.19 12.58
C VAL A 28 15.23 9.48 11.69
N HIS A 29 16.39 9.12 12.24
CA HIS A 29 17.43 8.40 11.48
C HIS A 29 16.93 7.02 10.99
N LYS A 30 16.34 6.23 11.88
CA LYS A 30 15.76 4.91 11.56
C LYS A 30 14.63 5.02 10.54
N SER A 31 13.73 6.00 10.68
CA SER A 31 12.66 6.25 9.69
C SER A 31 13.22 6.62 8.32
N ALA A 32 14.29 7.42 8.27
CA ALA A 32 14.94 7.77 7.00
C ALA A 32 15.57 6.54 6.33
N GLU A 33 16.21 5.65 7.10
CA GLU A 33 16.77 4.40 6.60
C GLU A 33 15.67 3.46 6.09
N ILE A 34 14.58 3.30 6.82
CA ILE A 34 13.39 2.55 6.38
C ILE A 34 12.83 3.11 5.06
N CYS A 35 12.68 4.44 4.96
CA CYS A 35 12.21 5.09 3.73
C CYS A 35 13.16 4.87 2.55
N ARG A 36 14.48 4.83 2.78
CA ARG A 36 15.47 4.51 1.76
C ARG A 36 15.29 3.08 1.25
N GLN A 37 15.09 2.11 2.15
CA GLN A 37 14.86 0.71 1.79
C GLN A 37 13.52 0.53 1.08
N LEU A 38 12.44 1.20 1.53
CA LEU A 38 11.14 1.21 0.84
C LEU A 38 11.28 1.72 -0.60
N LYS A 39 12.06 2.78 -0.80
CA LYS A 39 12.31 3.32 -2.14
C LYS A 39 12.98 2.28 -3.04
N GLN A 40 14.02 1.63 -2.56
CA GLN A 40 14.71 0.57 -3.31
C GLN A 40 13.79 -0.59 -3.66
N GLU A 41 12.97 -1.04 -2.70
CA GLU A 41 12.08 -2.20 -2.88
C GLU A 41 10.89 -1.92 -3.80
N LEU A 42 10.32 -0.72 -3.73
CA LEU A 42 9.06 -0.42 -4.39
C LEU A 42 9.19 0.45 -5.63
N LEU A 43 10.17 1.37 -5.67
CA LEU A 43 10.30 2.35 -6.75
C LEU A 43 11.46 2.02 -7.71
N ASP A 44 12.59 1.52 -7.20
CA ASP A 44 13.80 1.28 -8.00
C ASP A 44 13.85 -0.14 -8.62
N ASP A 45 12.77 -0.92 -8.59
CA ASP A 45 12.67 -2.23 -9.21
C ASP A 45 12.92 -2.10 -10.74
N PRO A 46 13.98 -2.74 -11.30
CA PRO A 46 14.35 -2.62 -12.72
C PRO A 46 13.26 -3.12 -13.70
N PHE A 47 12.31 -3.92 -13.22
CA PHE A 47 11.13 -4.31 -14.00
C PHE A 47 10.02 -3.23 -14.02
N ASN A 48 10.24 -2.12 -13.32
CA ASN A 48 9.26 -1.05 -13.13
C ASN A 48 9.52 0.19 -14.00
N THR A 49 10.65 0.23 -14.72
CA THR A 49 10.95 1.29 -15.68
C THR A 49 10.22 1.02 -16.98
N SER A 50 9.09 1.69 -17.22
CA SER A 50 8.55 1.88 -18.55
C SER A 50 9.63 2.53 -19.41
N SER A 51 10.06 1.81 -20.45
CA SER A 51 11.04 2.24 -21.40
C SER A 51 10.54 3.44 -22.21
N ASP A 52 10.89 4.64 -21.82
CA ASP A 52 10.99 5.78 -22.72
C ASP A 52 12.42 5.83 -23.25
N ALA A 53 12.65 5.13 -24.33
CA ALA A 53 13.78 5.36 -25.18
C ALA A 53 13.27 5.44 -26.63
N SER A 54 12.83 6.63 -27.00
CA SER A 54 12.71 7.06 -28.39
C SER A 54 14.10 7.05 -28.99
N SER A 55 14.36 6.10 -29.88
CA SER A 55 15.45 6.24 -30.84
C SER A 55 14.85 6.24 -32.25
N ASP A 56 14.74 7.45 -32.76
CA ASP A 56 14.62 7.71 -34.19
C ASP A 56 15.68 6.95 -34.94
N THR A 57 15.29 6.08 -35.84
CA THR A 57 16.13 5.69 -36.96
C THR A 57 15.24 5.61 -38.19
N VAL A 58 15.31 6.65 -38.98
CA VAL A 58 14.85 6.73 -40.37
C VAL A 58 15.76 5.86 -41.21
N LEU A 59 15.23 4.97 -42.04
CA LEU A 59 15.81 4.61 -43.34
C LEU A 59 14.78 3.86 -44.23
N THR A 60 14.30 4.60 -45.21
CA THR A 60 14.08 4.36 -46.64
C THR A 60 13.70 2.98 -47.19
N SER A 61 12.54 3.02 -47.85
CA SER A 61 12.21 2.54 -49.22
C SER A 61 12.57 1.13 -49.68
N SER A 62 11.56 0.38 -50.11
CA SER A 62 11.39 0.01 -51.50
C SER A 62 10.05 -0.70 -51.77
N LEU A 63 9.45 -0.32 -52.91
CA LEU A 63 8.27 -0.87 -53.53
C LEU A 63 8.47 -2.30 -54.04
N SER A 64 7.43 -3.11 -54.04
CA SER A 64 6.99 -3.86 -55.24
C SER A 64 5.65 -4.55 -55.06
N THR A 65 4.89 -4.37 -56.01
CA THR A 65 3.60 -4.65 -56.60
C THR A 65 3.11 -6.11 -56.64
N SER A 66 1.74 -6.18 -56.66
CA SER A 66 0.83 -7.12 -57.40
C SER A 66 0.67 -8.54 -56.82
N SER A 67 -0.47 -9.19 -56.78
CA SER A 67 -1.75 -9.13 -57.49
C SER A 67 -2.75 -10.08 -56.87
N SER A 68 -4.01 -9.72 -56.99
CA SER A 68 -5.31 -10.45 -57.00
C SER A 68 -5.37 -11.98 -56.80
N SER A 69 -6.27 -12.48 -55.97
CA SER A 69 -7.49 -13.20 -56.41
C SER A 69 -8.39 -13.68 -55.27
N SER A 70 -9.65 -13.68 -55.62
CA SER A 70 -10.91 -14.03 -54.95
C SER A 70 -10.93 -15.37 -54.22
N GLY A 71 -11.79 -15.44 -53.17
CA GLY A 71 -12.35 -16.73 -52.77
C GLY A 71 -12.95 -16.82 -51.38
N ILE A 72 -14.28 -16.59 -51.30
CA ILE A 72 -15.24 -17.32 -50.44
C ILE A 72 -15.11 -17.26 -48.90
N LEU A 73 -16.10 -16.61 -48.26
CA LEU A 73 -16.52 -16.81 -46.87
C LEU A 73 -17.04 -18.25 -46.66
N PRO A 74 -16.88 -18.80 -45.43
CA PRO A 74 -18.04 -18.77 -44.54
C PRO A 74 -17.73 -18.66 -43.01
N SER A 75 -18.74 -18.16 -42.32
CA SER A 75 -19.23 -18.50 -40.96
C SER A 75 -18.45 -18.00 -39.76
N THR A 76 -18.93 -16.94 -39.22
CA THR A 76 -19.20 -16.57 -37.82
C THR A 76 -18.83 -17.61 -36.78
N GLN A 77 -17.74 -17.38 -36.07
CA GLN A 77 -17.59 -17.69 -34.65
C GLN A 77 -17.10 -16.45 -33.94
N GLN A 78 -18.01 -15.85 -33.15
CA GLN A 78 -17.71 -14.82 -32.20
C GLN A 78 -16.86 -15.42 -31.09
N SER A 79 -15.54 -15.32 -31.21
CA SER A 79 -14.62 -15.45 -30.11
C SER A 79 -14.67 -14.15 -29.28
N ARG A 80 -15.08 -14.30 -28.03
CA ARG A 80 -15.02 -13.25 -27.02
C ARG A 80 -13.60 -12.65 -26.99
N PRO A 81 -13.45 -11.32 -26.89
CA PRO A 81 -12.14 -10.72 -26.72
C PRO A 81 -11.57 -11.21 -25.39
N SER A 82 -10.43 -11.86 -25.42
CA SER A 82 -9.63 -12.19 -24.25
C SER A 82 -9.23 -10.92 -23.52
N ASP A 83 -9.48 -10.89 -22.22
CA ASP A 83 -9.14 -9.84 -21.24
C ASP A 83 -7.62 -9.62 -21.07
N GLN A 84 -6.86 -9.46 -22.13
CA GLN A 84 -5.41 -9.25 -22.08
C GLN A 84 -4.93 -7.82 -22.39
N HIS A 85 -5.82 -6.81 -22.39
CA HIS A 85 -5.43 -5.42 -22.62
C HIS A 85 -5.85 -4.49 -21.48
N ARG A 86 -5.34 -4.73 -20.28
CA ARG A 86 -5.42 -3.76 -19.18
C ARG A 86 -4.09 -3.73 -18.43
N SER A 87 -3.13 -2.93 -18.83
CA SER A 87 -2.13 -2.46 -17.85
C SER A 87 -1.08 -1.45 -18.32
N PHE A 88 -1.25 -0.67 -19.35
CA PHE A 88 -0.15 0.19 -19.80
C PHE A 88 -0.30 1.71 -19.54
N ASP A 89 -1.35 2.19 -18.86
CA ASP A 89 -1.55 3.65 -18.76
C ASP A 89 -2.10 4.18 -17.43
N ARG A 90 -2.07 3.39 -16.35
CA ARG A 90 -2.52 3.87 -15.03
C ARG A 90 -1.32 4.14 -14.13
N ALA A 91 -1.19 5.39 -13.64
CA ALA A 91 -0.22 5.69 -12.59
C ALA A 91 -0.37 4.74 -11.39
N LYS A 92 0.74 4.14 -10.93
CA LYS A 92 0.75 3.24 -9.79
C LYS A 92 0.27 3.94 -8.53
N THR A 93 -0.33 3.18 -7.63
CA THR A 93 -0.88 3.69 -6.39
C THR A 93 -0.28 2.97 -5.19
N VAL A 94 0.28 3.72 -4.26
CA VAL A 94 0.73 3.17 -2.98
C VAL A 94 -0.12 3.67 -1.83
N GLY A 95 -0.56 2.74 -0.99
CA GLY A 95 -1.12 3.05 0.33
C GLY A 95 0.00 3.23 1.35
N VAL A 96 -0.03 4.34 2.07
CA VAL A 96 0.84 4.59 3.23
C VAL A 96 -0.03 4.97 4.41
N TYR A 97 0.56 5.17 5.59
CA TYR A 97 -0.15 5.65 6.77
C TYR A 97 0.45 6.97 7.28
N ALA A 98 -0.30 7.71 8.07
CA ALA A 98 0.20 8.85 8.82
C ALA A 98 0.72 8.36 10.18
N ALA A 99 2.01 8.51 10.43
CA ALA A 99 2.64 8.04 11.65
C ALA A 99 2.07 8.73 12.88
N MET A 100 1.81 7.97 13.94
CA MET A 100 1.29 8.45 15.22
C MET A 100 2.35 8.29 16.31
N GLY A 101 2.57 9.34 17.09
CA GLY A 101 3.47 9.30 18.25
C GLY A 101 4.89 8.91 17.86
N SER A 102 5.32 7.72 18.27
CA SER A 102 6.67 7.20 18.04
C SER A 102 6.76 6.18 16.87
N GLU A 103 5.77 6.06 16.02
CA GLU A 103 5.80 5.14 14.88
C GLU A 103 6.91 5.47 13.89
N ALA A 104 7.39 4.45 13.16
CA ALA A 104 8.22 4.66 11.98
C ALA A 104 7.45 5.50 10.96
N ASP A 105 8.05 6.58 10.47
CA ASP A 105 7.38 7.57 9.63
C ASP A 105 7.68 7.34 8.15
N PRO A 106 6.67 6.94 7.33
CA PRO A 106 6.83 6.75 5.90
C PRO A 106 6.73 8.04 5.07
N ALA A 107 6.65 9.23 5.68
CA ALA A 107 6.38 10.48 4.96
C ALA A 107 7.43 10.79 3.87
N ALA A 108 8.71 10.54 4.14
CA ALA A 108 9.76 10.75 3.14
C ALA A 108 9.65 9.79 1.96
N PHE A 109 9.21 8.55 2.19
CA PHE A 109 8.91 7.61 1.12
C PHE A 109 7.67 8.05 0.31
N ALA A 110 6.61 8.53 0.96
CA ALA A 110 5.43 9.05 0.28
C ALA A 110 5.76 10.19 -0.69
N ILE A 111 6.66 11.10 -0.29
CA ILE A 111 7.17 12.17 -1.16
C ILE A 111 7.95 11.59 -2.34
N ALA A 112 8.83 10.63 -2.10
CA ALA A 112 9.61 9.99 -3.16
C ALA A 112 8.71 9.23 -4.16
N ALA A 113 7.66 8.57 -3.70
CA ALA A 113 6.69 7.88 -4.54
C ALA A 113 5.96 8.85 -5.49
N GLU A 114 5.54 10.01 -4.98
CA GLU A 114 4.93 11.04 -5.85
C GLU A 114 5.91 11.61 -6.87
N GLN A 115 7.15 11.86 -6.46
CA GLN A 115 8.21 12.30 -7.39
C GLN A 115 8.49 11.27 -8.49
N ALA A 116 8.27 9.97 -8.20
CA ALA A 116 8.34 8.88 -9.16
C ALA A 116 7.03 8.68 -9.96
N GLY A 117 6.06 9.59 -9.84
CA GLY A 117 4.79 9.56 -10.58
C GLY A 117 3.73 8.61 -10.00
N TRP A 118 3.90 8.11 -8.78
CA TRP A 118 2.90 7.30 -8.11
C TRP A 118 1.84 8.17 -7.43
N ARG A 119 0.61 7.67 -7.37
CA ARG A 119 -0.45 8.24 -6.54
C ARG A 119 -0.30 7.71 -5.11
N VAL A 120 -0.50 8.57 -4.13
CA VAL A 120 -0.37 8.21 -2.71
C VAL A 120 -1.74 8.26 -2.03
N ALA A 121 -2.10 7.17 -1.36
CA ALA A 121 -3.33 7.03 -0.60
C ALA A 121 -3.07 6.82 0.89
N TYR A 122 -3.95 7.37 1.72
CA TYR A 122 -3.91 7.25 3.17
C TYR A 122 -5.19 6.60 3.72
N PRO A 123 -5.11 5.85 4.83
CA PRO A 123 -6.28 5.27 5.46
C PRO A 123 -7.17 6.33 6.08
N CYS A 124 -8.47 6.16 5.90
CA CYS A 124 -9.52 6.92 6.55
C CYS A 124 -10.42 5.93 7.31
N MET A 125 -10.46 6.05 8.64
CA MET A 125 -11.26 5.17 9.49
C MET A 125 -12.74 5.42 9.25
N LEU A 126 -13.54 4.35 9.20
CA LEU A 126 -14.98 4.40 8.99
C LEU A 126 -15.73 4.36 10.33
N PRO A 127 -16.90 5.01 10.45
CA PRO A 127 -17.79 4.88 11.59
C PRO A 127 -18.34 3.46 11.73
N SER A 128 -18.76 3.09 12.94
CA SER A 128 -19.20 1.71 13.26
C SER A 128 -20.39 1.23 12.43
N ASP A 129 -21.34 2.10 12.13
CA ASP A 129 -22.51 1.82 11.29
C ASP A 129 -22.13 1.51 9.83
N GLU A 130 -21.12 2.18 9.31
CA GLU A 130 -20.57 1.88 7.98
C GLU A 130 -19.76 0.57 8.00
N VAL A 131 -19.02 0.30 9.07
CA VAL A 131 -18.28 -0.96 9.25
C VAL A 131 -19.23 -2.17 9.25
N GLU A 132 -20.35 -2.07 9.95
CA GLU A 132 -21.38 -3.12 9.99
C GLU A 132 -21.96 -3.43 8.60
N SER A 133 -22.07 -2.42 7.74
CA SER A 133 -22.64 -2.57 6.41
C SER A 133 -21.66 -3.09 5.36
N CYS A 134 -20.36 -2.74 5.42
CA CYS A 134 -19.37 -3.07 4.41
C CYS A 134 -18.30 -4.08 4.86
N GLY A 135 -18.21 -4.37 6.17
CA GLY A 135 -17.18 -5.26 6.75
C GLY A 135 -15.77 -4.65 6.80
N GLN A 136 -15.55 -3.47 6.24
CA GLN A 136 -14.26 -2.77 6.25
C GLN A 136 -14.21 -1.72 7.35
N ARG A 137 -13.10 -1.66 8.08
CA ARG A 137 -12.89 -0.67 9.16
C ARG A 137 -12.27 0.63 8.69
N MET A 138 -11.73 0.63 7.48
CA MET A 138 -11.12 1.79 6.83
C MET A 138 -11.30 1.73 5.32
N CYS A 139 -11.24 2.87 4.66
CA CYS A 139 -11.03 2.98 3.23
C CYS A 139 -9.71 3.73 2.96
N MET A 140 -9.16 3.56 1.76
CA MET A 140 -8.00 4.33 1.33
C MET A 140 -8.45 5.53 0.49
N ARG A 141 -7.83 6.70 0.73
CA ARG A 141 -8.13 7.92 -0.02
C ARG A 141 -6.87 8.51 -0.62
N LEU A 142 -6.93 8.87 -1.90
CA LEU A 142 -5.87 9.63 -2.55
C LEU A 142 -5.77 11.02 -1.94
N VAL A 143 -4.54 11.48 -1.78
CA VAL A 143 -4.26 12.83 -1.28
C VAL A 143 -3.13 13.43 -2.09
N ALA A 144 -3.38 14.57 -2.73
CA ALA A 144 -2.35 15.32 -3.42
C ALA A 144 -1.32 15.88 -2.42
N ALA A 145 -0.06 16.04 -2.85
CA ALA A 145 1.05 16.47 -2.00
C ALA A 145 0.75 17.76 -1.23
N ASN A 146 0.15 18.76 -1.92
CA ASN A 146 -0.20 20.07 -1.37
C ASN A 146 -1.41 20.05 -0.41
N GLU A 147 -2.13 18.93 -0.32
CA GLU A 147 -3.33 18.79 0.51
C GLU A 147 -3.12 17.95 1.76
N ARG A 148 -1.95 17.29 1.90
CA ARG A 148 -1.67 16.41 3.05
C ARG A 148 -1.80 17.11 4.40
N GLN A 149 -1.32 18.34 4.49
CA GLN A 149 -1.37 19.12 5.73
C GLN A 149 -2.79 19.53 6.13
N ASP A 150 -3.78 19.43 5.23
CA ASP A 150 -5.17 19.79 5.46
C ASP A 150 -6.09 18.58 5.53
N ALA A 151 -5.63 17.38 5.16
CA ALA A 151 -6.43 16.18 5.12
C ALA A 151 -6.81 15.72 6.54
N PRO A 152 -8.10 15.72 6.93
CA PRO A 152 -8.50 15.49 8.31
C PRO A 152 -8.19 14.08 8.82
N PHE A 153 -8.12 13.10 7.93
CA PHE A 153 -7.77 11.71 8.26
C PHE A 153 -6.24 11.46 8.33
N ILE A 154 -5.42 12.40 7.85
CA ILE A 154 -3.97 12.43 8.08
C ILE A 154 -3.67 13.13 9.41
N LEU A 155 -4.33 14.27 9.67
CA LEU A 155 -4.15 15.03 10.90
C LEU A 155 -4.67 14.29 12.15
N ARG A 156 -5.68 13.46 11.99
CA ARG A 156 -6.31 12.67 13.06
C ARG A 156 -6.59 11.25 12.56
N PRO A 157 -5.56 10.40 12.42
CA PRO A 157 -5.65 9.09 11.74
C PRO A 157 -6.65 8.11 12.38
N THR A 158 -6.91 8.25 13.67
CA THR A 158 -7.84 7.37 14.40
C THR A 158 -9.28 7.88 14.43
N ARG A 159 -9.54 9.12 13.96
CA ARG A 159 -10.88 9.68 13.97
C ARG A 159 -11.72 9.08 12.85
N PRO A 160 -12.85 8.43 13.15
CA PRO A 160 -13.76 7.95 12.12
C PRO A 160 -14.38 9.12 11.34
N ILE A 161 -14.45 8.95 10.03
CA ILE A 161 -15.07 9.92 9.11
C ILE A 161 -15.91 9.11 8.12
N SER A 162 -17.20 9.47 7.99
CA SER A 162 -18.09 8.83 7.02
C SER A 162 -17.53 8.93 5.61
N ILE A 163 -17.70 7.86 4.82
CA ILE A 163 -17.19 7.78 3.44
C ILE A 163 -17.75 8.91 2.56
N ASN A 164 -18.94 9.42 2.91
CA ASN A 164 -19.62 10.49 2.18
C ASN A 164 -19.39 11.89 2.79
N ALA A 165 -18.69 12.01 3.92
CA ALA A 165 -18.49 13.28 4.61
C ALA A 165 -17.36 14.13 4.02
N LEU A 166 -16.52 13.54 3.16
CA LEU A 166 -15.40 14.23 2.51
C LEU A 166 -15.68 14.41 1.02
N ASP A 167 -15.18 15.51 0.48
CA ASP A 167 -15.20 15.77 -0.95
C ASP A 167 -14.51 14.63 -1.72
N ARG A 168 -15.25 14.01 -2.63
CA ARG A 168 -14.79 12.85 -3.41
C ARG A 168 -13.85 13.24 -4.54
N GLU A 169 -13.91 14.47 -5.03
CA GLU A 169 -12.98 14.96 -6.04
C GLU A 169 -11.64 15.32 -5.40
N ARG A 170 -11.68 15.91 -4.21
CA ARG A 170 -10.49 16.28 -3.45
C ARG A 170 -9.79 15.06 -2.82
N TYR A 171 -10.56 14.12 -2.28
CA TYR A 171 -10.06 12.92 -1.60
C TYR A 171 -10.74 11.65 -2.17
N PRO A 172 -10.43 11.26 -3.42
CA PRO A 172 -11.05 10.09 -4.03
C PRO A 172 -10.79 8.83 -3.21
N VAL A 173 -11.81 7.97 -3.11
CA VAL A 173 -11.64 6.63 -2.52
C VAL A 173 -10.99 5.73 -3.55
N VAL A 174 -10.00 4.95 -3.09
CA VAL A 174 -9.31 3.92 -3.88
C VAL A 174 -9.73 2.56 -3.35
N SER A 175 -10.15 1.70 -4.24
CA SER A 175 -10.46 0.31 -3.90
C SER A 175 -9.17 -0.45 -3.54
N ALA A 176 -9.27 -1.41 -2.62
CA ALA A 176 -8.10 -2.18 -2.19
C ALA A 176 -7.37 -2.87 -3.35
N ASN A 177 -8.13 -3.38 -4.34
CA ASN A 177 -7.58 -4.04 -5.54
C ASN A 177 -6.93 -3.07 -6.56
N GLU A 178 -7.01 -1.77 -6.34
CA GLU A 178 -6.33 -0.76 -7.16
C GLU A 178 -4.98 -0.33 -6.57
N LEU A 179 -4.63 -0.82 -5.37
CA LEU A 179 -3.31 -0.57 -4.78
C LEU A 179 -2.26 -1.47 -5.43
N ASP A 180 -1.17 -0.88 -5.88
CA ASP A 180 -0.01 -1.60 -6.40
C ASP A 180 1.00 -1.94 -5.28
N ALA A 181 1.01 -1.13 -4.22
CA ALA A 181 1.76 -1.40 -3.00
C ALA A 181 1.03 -0.87 -1.75
N LEU A 182 1.31 -1.48 -0.60
CA LEU A 182 0.78 -1.05 0.70
C LEU A 182 1.87 -1.11 1.77
N VAL A 183 2.11 0.03 2.42
CA VAL A 183 2.98 0.13 3.59
C VAL A 183 2.13 0.01 4.84
N VAL A 184 2.44 -0.98 5.69
CA VAL A 184 1.62 -1.35 6.86
C VAL A 184 2.34 -0.97 8.16
N PRO A 185 1.70 -0.21 9.06
CA PRO A 185 2.22 0.03 10.42
C PRO A 185 2.07 -1.22 11.28
N LEU A 186 2.96 -1.37 12.25
CA LEU A 186 2.87 -2.43 13.24
C LEU A 186 3.45 -2.00 14.60
N VAL A 187 2.98 -2.63 15.66
CA VAL A 187 3.49 -2.43 17.02
C VAL A 187 4.62 -3.41 17.32
N ALA A 188 4.44 -4.69 17.00
CA ALA A 188 5.45 -5.72 17.17
C ALA A 188 5.43 -6.68 15.98
N PHE A 189 6.56 -7.36 15.75
CA PHE A 189 6.69 -8.38 14.71
C PHE A 189 7.68 -9.46 15.11
N ASP A 190 7.60 -10.62 14.47
CA ASP A 190 8.55 -11.70 14.65
C ASP A 190 9.20 -12.15 13.33
N ALA A 191 10.06 -13.17 13.43
CA ALA A 191 10.80 -13.67 12.27
C ALA A 191 9.93 -14.36 11.22
N ASP A 192 8.74 -14.83 11.61
CA ASP A 192 7.78 -15.49 10.71
C ASP A 192 6.87 -14.46 9.98
N GLY A 193 7.09 -13.17 10.19
CA GLY A 193 6.29 -12.09 9.61
C GLY A 193 4.94 -11.88 10.31
N MET A 194 4.72 -12.53 11.47
CA MET A 194 3.54 -12.26 12.27
C MET A 194 3.66 -10.86 12.86
N ARG A 195 2.57 -10.10 12.79
CA ARG A 195 2.53 -8.73 13.29
C ARG A 195 1.46 -8.52 14.36
N LEU A 196 1.74 -7.62 15.28
CA LEU A 196 0.79 -7.08 16.23
C LEU A 196 0.50 -5.63 15.88
N GLY A 197 -0.77 -5.31 15.56
CA GLY A 197 -1.24 -3.94 15.40
C GLY A 197 -1.79 -3.36 16.72
N TYR A 198 -2.38 -2.17 16.66
CA TYR A 198 -2.97 -1.49 17.83
C TYR A 198 -4.25 -2.16 18.38
N GLY A 199 -4.77 -3.20 17.72
CA GLY A 199 -5.95 -3.95 18.17
C GLY A 199 -7.26 -3.53 17.52
N GLY A 200 -7.24 -2.57 16.59
CA GLY A 200 -8.43 -2.15 15.84
C GLY A 200 -8.83 -3.10 14.70
N GLY A 201 -8.00 -4.05 14.30
CA GLY A 201 -8.27 -5.01 13.22
C GLY A 201 -8.43 -4.37 11.83
N CYS A 202 -8.02 -3.11 11.66
CA CYS A 202 -8.24 -2.36 10.41
C CYS A 202 -7.52 -3.00 9.22
N TYR A 203 -6.26 -3.36 9.40
CA TYR A 203 -5.46 -4.01 8.36
C TYR A 203 -5.85 -5.48 8.17
N ASP A 204 -6.24 -6.20 9.23
CA ASP A 204 -6.67 -7.61 9.12
C ASP A 204 -7.96 -7.74 8.28
N CYS A 205 -8.86 -6.76 8.37
CA CYS A 205 -10.03 -6.68 7.49
C CYS A 205 -9.68 -6.21 6.07
N PHE A 206 -8.62 -5.40 5.90
CA PHE A 206 -8.30 -4.76 4.62
C PHE A 206 -7.40 -5.62 3.72
N LEU A 207 -6.40 -6.31 4.30
CA LEU A 207 -5.42 -7.11 3.57
C LEU A 207 -6.03 -8.17 2.64
N PRO A 208 -7.09 -8.90 3.03
CA PRO A 208 -7.71 -9.89 2.15
C PRO A 208 -8.37 -9.32 0.88
N ALA A 209 -8.66 -8.02 0.86
CA ALA A 209 -9.27 -7.35 -0.29
C ALA A 209 -8.24 -6.83 -1.32
N LEU A 210 -6.95 -6.92 -1.02
CA LEU A 210 -5.88 -6.50 -1.93
C LEU A 210 -5.78 -7.44 -3.14
N ALA A 211 -5.35 -6.89 -4.28
CA ALA A 211 -4.97 -7.72 -5.41
C ALA A 211 -3.77 -8.61 -5.06
N PRO A 212 -3.69 -9.86 -5.56
CA PRO A 212 -2.53 -10.74 -5.32
C PRO A 212 -1.19 -10.16 -5.79
N THR A 213 -1.23 -9.20 -6.70
CA THR A 213 -0.06 -8.48 -7.24
C THR A 213 0.36 -7.29 -6.38
N CYS A 214 -0.43 -6.90 -5.37
CA CYS A 214 -0.10 -5.79 -4.50
C CYS A 214 1.11 -6.16 -3.62
N LYS A 215 2.17 -5.35 -3.69
CA LYS A 215 3.33 -5.50 -2.80
C LYS A 215 2.99 -5.00 -1.40
N ILE A 216 3.08 -5.86 -0.39
CA ILE A 216 2.76 -5.51 1.00
C ILE A 216 4.05 -5.49 1.81
N VAL A 217 4.35 -4.34 2.43
CA VAL A 217 5.56 -4.14 3.22
C VAL A 217 5.21 -3.58 4.59
N GLY A 218 5.53 -4.32 5.64
CA GLY A 218 5.49 -3.78 7.02
C GLY A 218 6.71 -2.92 7.29
N ILE A 219 6.57 -1.88 8.12
CA ILE A 219 7.72 -1.10 8.58
C ILE A 219 7.72 -0.96 10.09
N ALA A 220 8.91 -1.05 10.69
CA ALA A 220 9.10 -1.00 12.13
C ALA A 220 10.53 -0.56 12.49
N TYR A 221 10.74 -0.19 13.75
CA TYR A 221 12.08 -0.16 14.32
C TYR A 221 12.46 -1.57 14.81
N GLU A 222 13.76 -1.89 14.82
CA GLU A 222 14.24 -3.21 15.26
C GLU A 222 13.87 -3.50 16.73
N GLU A 223 13.71 -2.50 17.56
CA GLU A 223 13.24 -2.59 18.94
C GLU A 223 11.80 -3.14 19.08
N GLN A 224 11.06 -3.19 17.98
CA GLN A 224 9.72 -3.77 17.91
C GLN A 224 9.75 -5.28 17.59
N ARG A 225 10.93 -5.85 17.30
CA ARG A 225 11.10 -7.28 17.06
C ARG A 225 10.92 -8.07 18.35
N PHE A 226 10.18 -9.15 18.24
CA PHE A 226 9.98 -10.12 19.32
C PHE A 226 10.31 -11.53 18.82
N GLU A 227 10.61 -12.43 19.76
CA GLU A 227 10.87 -13.84 19.42
C GLU A 227 9.63 -14.49 18.79
N ARG A 228 8.45 -14.23 19.40
CA ARG A 228 7.16 -14.72 18.89
C ARG A 228 6.03 -13.77 19.24
N VAL A 229 5.25 -13.39 18.26
CA VAL A 229 4.05 -12.54 18.43
C VAL A 229 2.84 -13.44 18.71
N PRO A 230 2.09 -13.21 19.80
CA PRO A 230 0.83 -13.95 20.03
C PRO A 230 -0.15 -13.70 18.89
N SER A 231 -0.70 -14.78 18.31
CA SER A 231 -1.58 -14.70 17.16
C SER A 231 -2.79 -15.62 17.30
N ASP A 232 -3.86 -15.27 16.61
CA ASP A 232 -5.07 -16.10 16.48
C ASP A 232 -5.42 -16.31 15.00
N ALA A 233 -6.52 -17.02 14.75
CA ALA A 233 -6.91 -17.44 13.40
C ALA A 233 -7.28 -16.27 12.45
N HIS A 234 -7.46 -15.06 12.96
CA HIS A 234 -7.84 -13.87 12.18
C HIS A 234 -6.66 -12.96 11.88
N ASP A 235 -5.49 -13.22 12.47
CA ASP A 235 -4.29 -12.43 12.23
C ASP A 235 -3.63 -12.87 10.91
N HIS A 236 -3.12 -11.91 10.17
CA HIS A 236 -2.42 -12.14 8.91
C HIS A 236 -0.93 -11.81 9.05
N THR A 237 -0.07 -12.69 8.56
CA THR A 237 1.36 -12.41 8.41
C THR A 237 1.60 -11.40 7.30
N LEU A 238 2.71 -10.67 7.40
CA LEU A 238 3.20 -9.84 6.30
C LEU A 238 4.29 -10.59 5.53
N PRO A 239 4.26 -10.54 4.19
CA PRO A 239 5.26 -11.23 3.36
C PRO A 239 6.66 -10.63 3.53
N TYR A 240 6.73 -9.35 3.89
CA TYR A 240 7.99 -8.64 4.03
C TYR A 240 7.89 -7.52 5.07
N ILE A 241 8.91 -7.37 5.91
CA ILE A 241 9.02 -6.32 6.93
C ILE A 241 10.41 -5.69 6.84
N ILE A 242 10.44 -4.37 6.66
CA ILE A 242 11.64 -3.55 6.74
C ILE A 242 11.79 -3.04 8.17
N SER A 243 12.94 -3.29 8.80
CA SER A 243 13.27 -2.73 10.13
C SER A 243 14.65 -2.09 10.15
N ALA A 244 14.83 -1.07 10.98
CA ALA A 244 16.09 -0.36 11.17
C ALA A 244 16.34 -0.04 12.65
#